data_1d33f8a6f6dfef6cc62e2add70ec3bf6
#
_entry.id   1d33f8a6f6dfef6cc62e2add70ec3bf6
#
_cell.length_a   1.000
_cell.length_b   1.000
_cell.length_c   1.000
_cell.angle_alpha   90.00
_cell.angle_beta   90.00
_cell.angle_gamma   90.00
#
_symmetry.space_group_name_H-M   'P 1'
#
loop_
_entity.id
_entity.type
_entity.pdbx_description
1 polymer ?
#
loop_
_entity_poly.entity_id
_entity_poly.type
_entity_poly.pdbx_seq_one_letter_code
_entity_poly.pdbx_strand_id
1 'polypeptide(L)'
;MPLPQYLDDLFRHMAWADAVVWRAVLGAEHDDRTYKLLLHIHQVQHAFLSVWRGEETPPWRDFSAVPDLPSLARWAREYHERVPEHLAGVREDQLDGTMEVTWRGWVEKAIGRAPVPTTLRETMMQVSQHSTYHRGQVNARLRERGVDPPLTDFIAWAWMGKPLPEWSGGL
;
A
#
# COMPACT_ATOMS: atom_id res chain seq x y z
N MET A 1 -7.52 9.90 22.38
CA MET A 1 -7.56 10.90 21.29
C MET A 1 -7.72 10.18 19.96
N PRO A 2 -8.26 10.79 18.91
CA PRO A 2 -8.34 10.19 17.58
C PRO A 2 -6.95 9.94 17.00
N LEU A 3 -6.91 9.23 15.85
CA LEU A 3 -5.67 9.02 15.11
C LEU A 3 -4.98 10.36 14.80
N PRO A 4 -3.66 10.50 15.00
CA PRO A 4 -2.93 11.70 14.64
C PRO A 4 -3.07 12.06 13.15
N GLN A 5 -3.30 13.34 12.86
CA GLN A 5 -3.56 13.84 11.50
C GLN A 5 -2.47 13.44 10.50
N TYR A 6 -1.20 13.37 10.90
CA TYR A 6 -0.12 12.98 9.99
C TYR A 6 -0.24 11.53 9.50
N LEU A 7 -0.75 10.60 10.34
CA LEU A 7 -0.99 9.22 9.92
C LEU A 7 -2.18 9.15 8.96
N ASP A 8 -3.28 9.84 9.26
CA ASP A 8 -4.42 9.95 8.35
C ASP A 8 -3.99 10.50 6.98
N ASP A 9 -3.21 11.59 6.97
CA ASP A 9 -2.68 12.18 5.75
C ASP A 9 -1.79 11.21 4.94
N LEU A 10 -0.97 10.38 5.60
CA LEU A 10 -0.16 9.39 4.91
C LEU A 10 -1.02 8.34 4.19
N PHE A 11 -2.11 7.87 4.81
CA PHE A 11 -3.01 6.90 4.19
C PHE A 11 -3.86 7.53 3.08
N ARG A 12 -4.32 8.76 3.25
CA ARG A 12 -5.05 9.50 2.20
C ARG A 12 -4.17 9.78 0.98
N HIS A 13 -2.92 10.19 1.22
CA HIS A 13 -1.93 10.34 0.16
C HIS A 13 -1.66 9.01 -0.55
N MET A 14 -1.48 7.92 0.21
CA MET A 14 -1.24 6.60 -0.36
C MET A 14 -2.39 6.17 -1.28
N ALA A 15 -3.64 6.35 -0.85
CA ALA A 15 -4.81 6.03 -1.67
C ALA A 15 -4.86 6.84 -2.97
N TRP A 16 -4.59 8.14 -2.91
CA TRP A 16 -4.50 9.01 -4.07
C TRP A 16 -3.35 8.60 -5.01
N ALA A 17 -2.16 8.38 -4.47
CA ALA A 17 -0.99 8.05 -5.26
C ALA A 17 -1.12 6.68 -5.96
N ASP A 18 -1.70 5.68 -5.28
CA ASP A 18 -1.98 4.38 -5.88
C ASP A 18 -3.01 4.51 -7.01
N ALA A 19 -4.10 5.26 -6.83
CA ALA A 19 -5.11 5.49 -7.87
C ALA A 19 -4.51 6.18 -9.11
N VAL A 20 -3.63 7.16 -8.92
CA VAL A 20 -2.94 7.87 -10.01
C VAL A 20 -2.00 6.94 -10.77
N VAL A 21 -1.21 6.11 -10.08
CA VAL A 21 -0.33 5.10 -10.73
C VAL A 21 -1.16 4.07 -11.48
N TRP A 22 -2.24 3.58 -10.90
CA TRP A 22 -3.12 2.61 -11.56
C TRP A 22 -3.71 3.13 -12.87
N ARG A 23 -4.11 4.41 -12.92
CA ARG A 23 -4.59 5.02 -14.18
C ARG A 23 -3.51 4.99 -15.26
N ALA A 24 -2.27 5.32 -14.93
CA ALA A 24 -1.15 5.29 -15.88
C ALA A 24 -0.85 3.86 -16.35
N VAL A 25 -0.84 2.89 -15.44
CA VAL A 25 -0.55 1.48 -15.77
C VAL A 25 -1.65 0.85 -16.63
N LEU A 26 -2.92 1.12 -16.33
CA LEU A 26 -4.05 0.60 -17.13
C LEU A 26 -4.13 1.21 -18.53
N GLY A 27 -3.57 2.41 -18.72
CA GLY A 27 -3.43 3.05 -20.03
C GLY A 27 -2.20 2.61 -20.83
N ALA A 28 -1.31 1.82 -20.25
CA ALA A 28 -0.08 1.35 -20.87
C ALA A 28 -0.19 -0.10 -21.37
N GLU A 29 0.73 -0.51 -22.24
CA GLU A 29 0.85 -1.92 -22.59
C GLU A 29 1.25 -2.76 -21.37
N HIS A 30 0.75 -4.01 -21.31
CA HIS A 30 1.07 -4.94 -20.25
C HIS A 30 2.59 -5.15 -20.07
N ASP A 31 3.02 -5.21 -18.81
CA ASP A 31 4.41 -5.47 -18.43
C ASP A 31 4.45 -6.32 -17.16
N ASP A 32 5.00 -7.51 -17.25
CA ASP A 32 5.07 -8.46 -16.14
C ASP A 32 5.82 -7.93 -14.92
N ARG A 33 6.85 -7.09 -15.12
CA ARG A 33 7.60 -6.50 -14.01
C ARG A 33 6.75 -5.48 -13.26
N THR A 34 6.04 -4.64 -13.98
CA THR A 34 5.08 -3.69 -13.41
C THR A 34 3.98 -4.42 -12.66
N TYR A 35 3.42 -5.48 -13.25
CA TYR A 35 2.41 -6.33 -12.60
C TYR A 35 2.92 -6.91 -11.28
N LYS A 36 4.13 -7.48 -11.24
CA LYS A 36 4.72 -8.07 -10.03
C LYS A 36 4.97 -7.02 -8.94
N LEU A 37 5.41 -5.82 -9.30
CA LEU A 37 5.62 -4.72 -8.36
C LEU A 37 4.28 -4.27 -7.73
N LEU A 38 3.25 -4.09 -8.55
CA LEU A 38 1.92 -3.71 -8.06
C LEU A 38 1.30 -4.80 -7.18
N LEU A 39 1.40 -6.06 -7.59
CA LEU A 39 0.95 -7.18 -6.77
C LEU A 39 1.63 -7.18 -5.41
N HIS A 40 2.96 -6.97 -5.37
CA HIS A 40 3.72 -6.92 -4.11
C HIS A 40 3.28 -5.76 -3.21
N ILE A 41 3.07 -4.56 -3.77
CA ILE A 41 2.55 -3.41 -3.01
C ILE A 41 1.25 -3.80 -2.29
N HIS A 42 0.28 -4.31 -3.04
CA HIS A 42 -1.05 -4.57 -2.51
C HIS A 42 -1.11 -5.82 -1.61
N GLN A 43 -0.26 -6.81 -1.84
CA GLN A 43 -0.08 -7.93 -0.90
C GLN A 43 0.37 -7.43 0.48
N VAL A 44 1.36 -6.55 0.53
CA VAL A 44 1.85 -5.97 1.80
C VAL A 44 0.77 -5.13 2.47
N GLN A 45 0.06 -4.29 1.72
CA GLN A 45 -1.04 -3.48 2.23
C GLN A 45 -2.14 -4.34 2.86
N HIS A 46 -2.63 -5.35 2.16
CA HIS A 46 -3.67 -6.26 2.66
C HIS A 46 -3.19 -7.08 3.85
N ALA A 47 -1.94 -7.58 3.83
CA ALA A 47 -1.39 -8.37 4.93
C ALA A 47 -1.33 -7.56 6.24
N PHE A 48 -0.86 -6.32 6.18
CA PHE A 48 -0.85 -5.46 7.37
C PHE A 48 -2.26 -5.08 7.83
N LEU A 49 -3.19 -4.80 6.93
CA LEU A 49 -4.58 -4.51 7.31
C LEU A 49 -5.19 -5.70 8.05
N SER A 50 -4.97 -6.93 7.59
CA SER A 50 -5.44 -8.14 8.29
C SER A 50 -4.82 -8.26 9.68
N VAL A 51 -3.51 -8.01 9.83
CA VAL A 51 -2.84 -8.00 11.13
C VAL A 51 -3.45 -6.95 12.06
N TRP A 52 -3.66 -5.72 11.59
CA TRP A 52 -4.24 -4.65 12.41
C TRP A 52 -5.67 -4.94 12.86
N ARG A 53 -6.43 -5.68 12.04
CA ARG A 53 -7.82 -6.07 12.33
C ARG A 53 -7.91 -7.37 13.14
N GLY A 54 -6.78 -8.05 13.42
CA GLY A 54 -6.77 -9.36 14.05
C GLY A 54 -7.41 -10.45 13.18
N GLU A 55 -7.46 -10.25 11.87
CA GLU A 55 -7.96 -11.21 10.91
C GLU A 55 -6.85 -12.20 10.51
N GLU A 56 -7.24 -13.38 10.03
CA GLU A 56 -6.27 -14.30 9.42
C GLU A 56 -5.58 -13.62 8.24
N THR A 57 -4.23 -13.60 8.26
CA THR A 57 -3.46 -13.04 7.17
C THR A 57 -3.69 -13.89 5.93
N PRO A 58 -4.21 -13.33 4.84
CA PRO A 58 -4.40 -14.10 3.63
C PRO A 58 -3.07 -14.70 3.18
N PRO A 59 -3.06 -15.97 2.73
CA PRO A 59 -1.85 -16.55 2.16
C PRO A 59 -1.32 -15.62 1.08
N TRP A 60 0.02 -15.46 1.02
CA TRP A 60 0.65 -14.72 -0.07
C TRP A 60 0.07 -15.25 -1.38
N ARG A 61 -0.74 -14.45 -2.06
CA ARG A 61 -1.39 -14.89 -3.28
C ARG A 61 -0.32 -15.34 -4.25
N ASP A 62 -0.45 -16.57 -4.73
CA ASP A 62 0.31 -17.04 -5.88
C ASP A 62 0.04 -16.07 -7.05
N PHE A 63 1.08 -15.64 -7.73
CA PHE A 63 0.98 -14.77 -8.90
C PHE A 63 0.06 -15.34 -9.99
N SER A 64 -0.12 -16.66 -10.03
CA SER A 64 -1.08 -17.34 -10.90
C SER A 64 -2.55 -17.14 -10.50
N ALA A 65 -2.82 -16.70 -9.26
CA ALA A 65 -4.18 -16.59 -8.73
C ALA A 65 -4.87 -15.26 -9.08
N VAL A 66 -4.15 -14.25 -9.55
CA VAL A 66 -4.72 -12.99 -10.05
C VAL A 66 -4.60 -12.97 -11.56
N PRO A 67 -5.70 -13.11 -12.32
CA PRO A 67 -5.62 -13.43 -13.74
C PRO A 67 -5.19 -12.26 -14.62
N ASP A 68 -5.41 -11.02 -14.21
CA ASP A 68 -5.18 -9.84 -15.05
C ASP A 68 -5.00 -8.54 -14.24
N LEU A 69 -4.52 -7.50 -14.89
CA LEU A 69 -4.35 -6.16 -14.31
C LEU A 69 -5.65 -5.55 -13.78
N PRO A 70 -6.80 -5.62 -14.48
CA PRO A 70 -8.06 -5.10 -13.95
C PRO A 70 -8.47 -5.79 -12.64
N SER A 71 -8.31 -7.10 -12.52
CA SER A 71 -8.60 -7.82 -11.27
C SER A 71 -7.67 -7.41 -10.14
N LEU A 72 -6.39 -7.18 -10.43
CA LEU A 72 -5.43 -6.68 -9.46
C LEU A 72 -5.78 -5.23 -9.02
N ALA A 73 -6.20 -4.38 -9.96
CA ALA A 73 -6.60 -3.01 -9.66
C ALA A 73 -7.86 -2.94 -8.78
N ARG A 74 -8.85 -3.82 -9.01
CA ARG A 74 -10.03 -3.94 -8.12
C ARG A 74 -9.62 -4.35 -6.71
N TRP A 75 -8.75 -5.35 -6.59
CA TRP A 75 -8.25 -5.81 -5.29
C TRP A 75 -7.43 -4.72 -4.57
N ALA A 76 -6.65 -3.93 -5.31
CA ALA A 76 -5.95 -2.75 -4.78
C ALA A 76 -6.94 -1.71 -4.23
N ARG A 77 -8.00 -1.40 -4.99
CA ARG A 77 -9.04 -0.46 -4.58
C ARG A 77 -9.78 -0.92 -3.32
N GLU A 78 -10.12 -2.21 -3.21
CA GLU A 78 -10.77 -2.79 -2.03
C GLU A 78 -9.99 -2.50 -0.74
N TYR A 79 -8.66 -2.54 -0.77
CA TYR A 79 -7.83 -2.15 0.38
C TYR A 79 -8.11 -0.70 0.79
N HIS A 80 -8.10 0.22 -0.16
CA HIS A 80 -8.29 1.65 0.12
C HIS A 80 -9.73 2.00 0.51
N GLU A 81 -10.70 1.16 0.21
CA GLU A 81 -12.08 1.29 0.69
C GLU A 81 -12.23 0.79 2.14
N ARG A 82 -11.46 -0.22 2.56
CA ARG A 82 -11.51 -0.81 3.91
C ARG A 82 -10.66 -0.07 4.95
N VAL A 83 -9.57 0.56 4.54
CA VAL A 83 -8.64 1.23 5.46
C VAL A 83 -9.28 2.37 6.24
N PRO A 84 -10.06 3.29 5.65
CA PRO A 84 -10.67 4.39 6.40
C PRO A 84 -11.55 3.93 7.55
N GLU A 85 -12.30 2.83 7.39
CA GLU A 85 -13.12 2.23 8.44
C GLU A 85 -12.23 1.77 9.62
N HIS A 86 -11.12 1.09 9.33
CA HIS A 86 -10.18 0.66 10.36
C HIS A 86 -9.57 1.87 11.08
N LEU A 87 -9.07 2.85 10.34
CA LEU A 87 -8.41 4.04 10.89
C LEU A 87 -9.34 4.86 11.79
N ALA A 88 -10.64 4.93 11.46
CA ALA A 88 -11.63 5.62 12.29
C ALA A 88 -11.78 5.01 13.69
N GLY A 89 -11.45 3.73 13.86
CA GLY A 89 -11.46 3.03 15.14
C GLY A 89 -10.14 3.10 15.91
N VAL A 90 -9.05 3.56 15.29
CA VAL A 90 -7.73 3.62 15.94
C VAL A 90 -7.59 4.88 16.77
N ARG A 91 -7.19 4.71 18.03
CA ARG A 91 -6.90 5.82 18.95
C ARG A 91 -5.38 5.98 19.13
N GLU A 92 -4.98 7.22 19.40
CA GLU A 92 -3.57 7.57 19.58
C GLU A 92 -2.88 6.75 20.70
N ASP A 93 -3.60 6.45 21.79
CA ASP A 93 -3.09 5.64 22.91
C ASP A 93 -2.83 4.15 22.55
N GLN A 94 -3.31 3.69 21.41
CA GLN A 94 -3.07 2.33 20.89
C GLN A 94 -1.81 2.25 20.01
N LEU A 95 -1.32 3.38 19.51
CA LEU A 95 -0.26 3.43 18.51
C LEU A 95 1.09 2.86 18.99
N ASP A 96 1.35 2.90 20.29
CA ASP A 96 2.58 2.38 20.88
C ASP A 96 2.43 0.92 21.37
N GLY A 97 1.24 0.33 21.13
CA GLY A 97 0.99 -1.09 21.37
C GLY A 97 1.81 -1.98 20.45
N THR A 98 2.35 -3.07 21.00
CA THR A 98 3.16 -4.04 20.24
C THR A 98 2.30 -4.81 19.25
N MET A 99 2.84 -4.95 18.02
CA MET A 99 2.23 -5.73 16.94
C MET A 99 3.06 -6.96 16.62
N GLU A 100 2.39 -8.10 16.49
CA GLU A 100 3.00 -9.34 16.01
C GLU A 100 2.61 -9.57 14.54
N VAL A 101 3.59 -9.92 13.72
CA VAL A 101 3.37 -10.22 12.29
C VAL A 101 3.63 -11.69 12.00
N THR A 102 2.79 -12.31 11.18
CA THR A 102 2.86 -13.74 10.89
C THR A 102 4.13 -14.14 10.14
N TRP A 103 4.77 -13.21 9.44
CA TRP A 103 6.02 -13.41 8.69
C TRP A 103 7.30 -13.08 9.46
N ARG A 104 7.22 -12.96 10.81
CA ARG A 104 8.36 -12.66 11.69
C ARG A 104 9.56 -13.57 11.42
N GLY A 105 9.35 -14.88 11.23
CA GLY A 105 10.43 -15.84 10.96
C GLY A 105 11.18 -15.58 9.65
N TRP A 106 10.49 -15.07 8.62
CA TRP A 106 11.16 -14.64 7.39
C TRP A 106 12.04 -13.41 7.65
N VAL A 107 11.55 -12.43 8.42
CA VAL A 107 12.31 -11.23 8.78
C VAL A 107 13.56 -11.63 9.58
N GLU A 108 13.43 -12.50 10.57
CA GLU A 108 14.55 -13.02 11.38
C GLU A 108 15.65 -13.63 10.50
N LYS A 109 15.24 -14.45 9.52
CA LYS A 109 16.18 -15.04 8.56
C LYS A 109 16.85 -13.96 7.68
N ALA A 110 16.13 -12.95 7.27
CA ALA A 110 16.65 -11.88 6.40
C ALA A 110 17.66 -10.96 7.11
N ILE A 111 17.41 -10.64 8.39
CA ILE A 111 18.28 -9.74 9.18
C ILE A 111 19.35 -10.48 10.00
N GLY A 112 19.28 -11.83 10.07
CA GLY A 112 20.24 -12.68 10.78
C GLY A 112 20.14 -12.67 12.30
N ARG A 113 19.05 -12.15 12.86
CA ARG A 113 18.77 -12.12 14.31
C ARG A 113 17.25 -12.01 14.57
N ALA A 114 16.82 -12.32 15.80
CA ALA A 114 15.44 -12.10 16.19
C ALA A 114 15.08 -10.60 16.06
N PRO A 115 14.01 -10.26 15.35
CA PRO A 115 13.54 -8.88 15.25
C PRO A 115 13.02 -8.42 16.62
N VAL A 116 13.29 -7.15 16.96
CA VAL A 116 12.68 -6.52 18.13
C VAL A 116 11.17 -6.33 17.88
N PRO A 117 10.35 -6.26 18.95
CA PRO A 117 8.94 -5.93 18.80
C PRO A 117 8.75 -4.60 18.08
N THR A 118 7.76 -4.53 17.22
CA THR A 118 7.34 -3.29 16.52
C THR A 118 6.00 -2.82 17.06
N THR A 119 5.75 -1.52 16.96
CA THR A 119 4.49 -0.91 17.38
C THR A 119 3.49 -0.80 16.23
N LEU A 120 2.21 -0.59 16.55
CA LEU A 120 1.19 -0.28 15.55
C LEU A 120 1.60 0.92 14.68
N ARG A 121 2.10 1.99 15.31
CA ARG A 121 2.61 3.20 14.64
C ARG A 121 3.68 2.85 13.59
N GLU A 122 4.68 2.06 13.97
CA GLU A 122 5.77 1.66 13.08
C GLU A 122 5.27 0.80 11.91
N THR A 123 4.33 -0.10 12.16
CA THR A 123 3.74 -0.90 11.08
C THR A 123 2.88 -0.06 10.12
N MET A 124 2.15 0.95 10.61
CA MET A 124 1.41 1.89 9.77
C MET A 124 2.35 2.74 8.91
N MET A 125 3.43 3.26 9.50
CA MET A 125 4.48 3.98 8.76
C MET A 125 5.15 3.09 7.72
N GLN A 126 5.44 1.83 8.07
CA GLN A 126 6.02 0.86 7.15
C GLN A 126 5.17 0.69 5.89
N VAL A 127 3.86 0.52 6.02
CA VAL A 127 2.98 0.32 4.86
C VAL A 127 3.03 1.53 3.92
N SER A 128 2.97 2.74 4.45
CA SER A 128 3.04 3.96 3.65
C SER A 128 4.40 4.11 2.93
N GLN A 129 5.51 3.91 3.66
CA GLN A 129 6.86 4.03 3.10
C GLN A 129 7.16 2.93 2.08
N HIS A 130 6.77 1.69 2.37
CA HIS A 130 6.93 0.55 1.48
C HIS A 130 6.17 0.77 0.16
N SER A 131 4.93 1.23 0.24
CA SER A 131 4.14 1.56 -0.95
C SER A 131 4.80 2.68 -1.76
N THR A 132 5.33 3.71 -1.11
CA THR A 132 6.04 4.82 -1.77
C THR A 132 7.31 4.33 -2.47
N TYR A 133 8.10 3.47 -1.81
CA TYR A 133 9.33 2.90 -2.38
C TYR A 133 9.03 2.10 -3.66
N HIS A 134 8.05 1.21 -3.62
CA HIS A 134 7.71 0.38 -4.77
C HIS A 134 6.95 1.13 -5.87
N ARG A 135 6.15 2.17 -5.53
CA ARG A 135 5.60 3.09 -6.54
C ARG A 135 6.70 3.80 -7.33
N GLY A 136 7.78 4.21 -6.65
CA GLY A 136 8.96 4.76 -7.32
C GLY A 136 9.55 3.79 -8.36
N GLN A 137 9.58 2.49 -8.06
CA GLN A 137 10.01 1.45 -9.01
C GLN A 137 9.03 1.28 -10.16
N VAL A 138 7.71 1.33 -9.92
CA VAL A 138 6.69 1.32 -10.98
C VAL A 138 6.84 2.53 -11.88
N ASN A 139 7.00 3.73 -11.32
CA ASN A 139 7.21 4.96 -12.09
C ASN A 139 8.50 4.93 -12.92
N ALA A 140 9.59 4.37 -12.37
CA ALA A 140 10.82 4.15 -13.12
C ALA A 140 10.59 3.20 -14.31
N ARG A 141 9.84 2.11 -14.08
CA ARG A 141 9.52 1.15 -15.14
C ARG A 141 8.64 1.74 -16.24
N LEU A 142 7.63 2.54 -15.88
CA LEU A 142 6.81 3.27 -16.86
C LEU A 142 7.71 4.14 -17.75
N ARG A 143 8.64 4.90 -17.16
CA ARG A 143 9.58 5.76 -17.92
C ARG A 143 10.48 4.95 -18.84
N GLU A 144 11.03 3.81 -18.40
CA GLU A 144 11.82 2.89 -19.24
C GLU A 144 11.05 2.42 -20.48
N ARG A 145 9.72 2.38 -20.40
CA ARG A 145 8.81 1.96 -21.47
C ARG A 145 8.25 3.12 -22.30
N GLY A 146 8.75 4.33 -22.09
CA GLY A 146 8.31 5.52 -22.81
C GLY A 146 6.94 6.07 -22.37
N VAL A 147 6.43 5.64 -21.21
CA VAL A 147 5.22 6.18 -20.59
C VAL A 147 5.62 7.22 -19.57
N ASP A 148 5.04 8.42 -19.67
CA ASP A 148 5.31 9.51 -18.72
C ASP A 148 4.71 9.15 -17.34
N PRO A 149 5.56 8.96 -16.29
CA PRO A 149 5.04 8.53 -15.00
C PRO A 149 4.32 9.67 -14.30
N PRO A 150 3.24 9.36 -13.56
CA PRO A 150 2.51 10.38 -12.83
C PRO A 150 3.33 10.94 -11.67
N LEU A 151 3.05 12.19 -11.29
CA LEU A 151 3.54 12.81 -10.07
C LEU A 151 2.82 12.19 -8.86
N THR A 152 3.59 11.64 -7.92
CA THR A 152 3.04 10.94 -6.74
C THR A 152 3.65 11.43 -5.41
N ASP A 153 4.33 12.57 -5.42
CA ASP A 153 4.97 13.12 -4.22
C ASP A 153 3.95 13.62 -3.20
N PHE A 154 4.22 13.37 -1.93
CA PHE A 154 3.37 13.83 -0.82
C PHE A 154 3.20 15.35 -0.82
N ILE A 155 4.29 16.08 -1.05
CA ILE A 155 4.22 17.56 -1.04
C ILE A 155 3.38 18.10 -2.22
N ALA A 156 3.46 17.46 -3.38
CA ALA A 156 2.65 17.82 -4.53
C ALA A 156 1.15 17.61 -4.23
N TRP A 157 0.78 16.46 -3.64
CA TRP A 157 -0.57 16.18 -3.20
C TRP A 157 -1.08 17.23 -2.19
N ALA A 158 -0.23 17.62 -1.22
CA ALA A 158 -0.57 18.66 -0.25
C ALA A 158 -0.79 20.01 -0.91
N TRP A 159 0.06 20.42 -1.84
CA TRP A 159 -0.09 21.68 -2.60
C TRP A 159 -1.31 21.69 -3.52
N MET A 160 -1.75 20.54 -4.00
CA MET A 160 -3.01 20.42 -4.77
C MET A 160 -4.27 20.43 -3.90
N GLY A 161 -4.13 20.64 -2.58
CA GLY A 161 -5.26 20.68 -1.65
C GLY A 161 -5.75 19.29 -1.21
N LYS A 162 -4.87 18.29 -1.26
CA LYS A 162 -5.14 16.92 -0.82
C LYS A 162 -6.31 16.26 -1.55
N PRO A 163 -6.27 16.14 -2.90
CA PRO A 163 -7.35 15.57 -3.68
C PRO A 163 -7.68 14.14 -3.24
N LEU A 164 -8.94 13.75 -3.40
CA LEU A 164 -9.39 12.38 -3.17
C LEU A 164 -8.88 11.44 -4.27
N PRO A 165 -8.77 10.13 -3.98
CA PRO A 165 -8.40 9.14 -4.98
C PRO A 165 -9.51 9.01 -6.04
N GLU A 166 -9.12 9.10 -7.31
CA GLU A 166 -10.00 8.85 -8.44
C GLU A 166 -9.57 7.56 -9.13
N TRP A 167 -10.27 6.49 -8.85
CA TRP A 167 -10.06 5.20 -9.51
C TRP A 167 -10.69 5.21 -10.89
N SER A 168 -10.04 4.58 -11.87
CA SER A 168 -10.57 4.49 -13.25
C SER A 168 -11.98 3.91 -13.24
N GLY A 169 -12.91 4.59 -13.91
CA GLY A 169 -14.28 4.15 -14.02
C GLY A 169 -14.36 2.80 -14.75
N GLY A 170 -15.04 1.82 -14.11
CA GLY A 170 -15.20 0.47 -14.65
C GLY A 170 -14.37 -0.60 -13.93
N LEU A 171 -13.65 -0.25 -12.85
CA LEU A 171 -13.02 -1.20 -11.93
C LEU A 171 -13.95 -1.54 -10.77
#